data_045402337dd8a01c730c97cb88fab234
#
_entry.id   045402337dd8a01c730c97cb88fab234
#
_cell.length_a   1.000
_cell.length_b   1.000
_cell.length_c   1.000
_cell.angle_alpha   90.00
_cell.angle_beta   90.00
_cell.angle_gamma   90.00
#
_symmetry.space_group_name_H-M   'P 1'
#
loop_
_entity.id
_entity.type
_entity.pdbx_description
1 polymer ?
#
loop_
_entity_poly.entity_id
_entity_poly.type
_entity_poly.pdbx_seq_one_letter_code
_entity_poly.pdbx_strand_id
1 'polypeptide(L)'
;MPIINKLIEIQTEPKINIHNITPQIKELIASTSIKNGQVLVFSRHTTTALAINENEVRLLEDIKVFLQKLAPESDSYLHNDLHLRDVPEDEPINAHSHLMAMMLTTSEIIPIVDGKLALGTWQSVLFFELDGPRKRTVFVQISGE
;
A
#
# COMPACT_ATOMS: atom_id res chain seq x y z
N MET A 1 -11.28 24.66 -7.15
CA MET A 1 -10.37 23.57 -7.53
C MET A 1 -11.06 22.24 -7.23
N PRO A 2 -11.35 21.41 -8.21
CA PRO A 2 -12.04 20.15 -7.98
C PRO A 2 -11.21 19.17 -7.15
N ILE A 3 -11.92 18.39 -6.34
CA ILE A 3 -11.36 17.29 -5.57
C ILE A 3 -12.19 16.06 -5.90
N ILE A 4 -11.55 15.01 -6.39
CA ILE A 4 -12.21 13.79 -6.84
C ILE A 4 -11.70 12.62 -6.02
N ASN A 5 -12.62 11.91 -5.38
CA ASN A 5 -12.30 10.75 -4.54
C ASN A 5 -12.66 9.46 -5.28
N LYS A 6 -11.73 8.52 -5.28
CA LYS A 6 -11.89 7.21 -5.91
C LYS A 6 -11.35 6.13 -4.98
N LEU A 7 -11.76 4.88 -5.24
CA LEU A 7 -11.22 3.72 -4.53
C LEU A 7 -10.64 2.74 -5.53
N ILE A 8 -9.51 2.14 -5.17
CA ILE A 8 -8.97 0.97 -5.86
C ILE A 8 -9.23 -0.23 -4.96
N GLU A 9 -9.91 -1.25 -5.47
CA GLU A 9 -10.12 -2.51 -4.76
C GLU A 9 -9.08 -3.52 -5.22
N ILE A 10 -8.46 -4.22 -4.27
CA ILE A 10 -7.42 -5.21 -4.54
C ILE A 10 -7.75 -6.48 -3.76
N GLN A 11 -7.91 -7.59 -4.47
CA GLN A 11 -7.93 -8.91 -3.84
C GLN A 11 -6.47 -9.39 -3.76
N THR A 12 -5.96 -9.52 -2.54
CA THR A 12 -4.55 -9.84 -2.33
C THR A 12 -4.31 -11.34 -2.21
N GLU A 13 -3.03 -11.72 -2.27
CA GLU A 13 -2.55 -13.10 -2.17
C GLU A 13 -2.16 -13.42 -0.72
N PRO A 14 -1.95 -14.72 -0.38
CA PRO A 14 -1.49 -15.09 0.95
C PRO A 14 -0.14 -14.48 1.32
N LYS A 15 0.00 -14.16 2.61
CA LYS A 15 1.23 -13.65 3.23
C LYS A 15 1.62 -12.28 2.67
N ILE A 16 2.90 -12.08 2.34
CA ILE A 16 3.42 -10.82 1.81
C ILE A 16 3.38 -10.85 0.30
N ASN A 17 2.70 -9.85 -0.29
CA ASN A 17 2.73 -9.66 -1.73
C ASN A 17 2.68 -8.17 -2.05
N ILE A 18 3.27 -7.81 -3.17
CA ILE A 18 3.46 -6.43 -3.57
C ILE A 18 2.79 -6.22 -4.93
N HIS A 19 1.92 -5.22 -5.00
CA HIS A 19 1.13 -4.92 -6.19
C HIS A 19 1.55 -3.57 -6.75
N ASN A 20 1.89 -3.53 -8.02
CA ASN A 20 2.09 -2.26 -8.73
C ASN A 20 0.72 -1.67 -9.09
N ILE A 21 0.32 -0.62 -8.39
CA ILE A 21 -0.97 0.04 -8.61
C ILE A 21 -0.85 1.29 -9.49
N THR A 22 0.33 1.56 -10.01
CA THR A 22 0.55 2.70 -10.91
C THR A 22 -0.41 2.73 -12.09
N PRO A 23 -0.68 1.60 -12.79
CA PRO A 23 -1.62 1.60 -13.91
C PRO A 23 -3.03 2.02 -13.51
N GLN A 24 -3.53 1.56 -12.36
CA GLN A 24 -4.85 1.92 -11.86
C GLN A 24 -4.94 3.42 -11.53
N ILE A 25 -3.89 3.98 -10.94
CA ILE A 25 -3.85 5.42 -10.63
C ILE A 25 -3.85 6.24 -11.92
N LYS A 26 -3.05 5.84 -12.91
CA LYS A 26 -3.01 6.52 -14.22
C LYS A 26 -4.39 6.51 -14.89
N GLU A 27 -5.08 5.38 -14.82
CA GLU A 27 -6.42 5.24 -15.38
C GLU A 27 -7.41 6.16 -14.69
N LEU A 28 -7.37 6.25 -13.35
CA LEU A 28 -8.23 7.16 -12.59
C LEU A 28 -7.98 8.62 -12.96
N ILE A 29 -6.74 9.03 -13.09
CA ILE A 29 -6.38 10.40 -13.50
C ILE A 29 -6.92 10.67 -14.92
N ALA A 30 -6.74 9.72 -15.83
CA ALA A 30 -7.21 9.86 -17.21
C ALA A 30 -8.74 9.99 -17.30
N SER A 31 -9.47 9.48 -16.30
CA SER A 31 -10.92 9.61 -16.24
C SER A 31 -11.40 10.99 -15.75
N THR A 32 -10.46 11.85 -15.34
CA THR A 32 -10.75 13.21 -14.87
C THR A 32 -10.30 14.24 -15.91
N SER A 33 -10.73 15.48 -15.73
CA SER A 33 -10.27 16.61 -16.55
C SER A 33 -9.05 17.31 -15.95
N ILE A 34 -8.53 16.81 -14.84
CA ILE A 34 -7.41 17.44 -14.13
C ILE A 34 -6.12 17.23 -14.93
N LYS A 35 -5.43 18.32 -15.23
CA LYS A 35 -4.17 18.31 -15.95
C LYS A 35 -2.99 18.67 -15.06
N ASN A 36 -3.20 19.52 -14.06
CA ASN A 36 -2.15 19.97 -13.17
C ASN A 36 -2.67 19.95 -11.73
N GLY A 37 -1.93 19.31 -10.85
CA GLY A 37 -2.33 19.15 -9.46
C GLY A 37 -1.57 18.04 -8.79
N GLN A 38 -2.27 17.25 -8.00
CA GLN A 38 -1.64 16.13 -7.28
C GLN A 38 -2.64 15.01 -7.04
N VAL A 39 -2.10 13.81 -6.84
CA VAL A 39 -2.86 12.67 -6.38
C VAL A 39 -2.32 12.23 -5.03
N LEU A 40 -3.23 12.04 -4.08
CA LEU A 40 -2.95 11.43 -2.79
C LEU A 40 -3.43 9.97 -2.86
N VAL A 41 -2.53 9.05 -2.53
CA VAL A 41 -2.82 7.62 -2.45
C VAL A 41 -2.70 7.23 -0.98
N PHE A 42 -3.72 6.62 -0.43
CA PHE A 42 -3.79 6.37 1.01
C PHE A 42 -4.23 4.94 1.30
N SER A 43 -3.41 4.22 2.08
CA SER A 43 -3.74 2.88 2.57
C SER A 43 -4.66 2.98 3.78
N ARG A 44 -5.74 2.22 3.78
CA ARG A 44 -6.79 2.30 4.80
C ARG A 44 -6.75 1.14 5.80
N HIS A 45 -5.66 0.40 5.84
CA HIS A 45 -5.52 -0.81 6.65
C HIS A 45 -4.24 -0.75 7.48
N THR A 46 -4.22 -1.48 8.60
CA THR A 46 -3.08 -1.46 9.52
C THR A 46 -2.03 -2.53 9.22
N THR A 47 -2.32 -3.44 8.29
CA THR A 47 -1.39 -4.48 7.84
C THR A 47 -1.08 -4.39 6.35
N THR A 48 -1.20 -3.19 5.81
CA THR A 48 -0.80 -2.85 4.43
C THR A 48 -0.01 -1.56 4.47
N ALA A 49 0.67 -1.26 3.38
CA ALA A 49 1.45 -0.03 3.27
C ALA A 49 1.64 0.36 1.81
N LEU A 50 2.20 1.53 1.61
CA LEU A 50 2.56 2.06 0.29
C LEU A 50 4.02 2.44 0.27
N ALA A 51 4.63 2.36 -0.91
CA ALA A 51 5.94 2.93 -1.16
C ALA A 51 6.05 3.26 -2.64
N ILE A 52 6.94 4.20 -2.96
CA ILE A 52 7.29 4.49 -4.34
C ILE A 52 8.72 3.99 -4.53
N ASN A 53 8.89 3.00 -5.39
CA ASN A 53 10.20 2.44 -5.70
C ASN A 53 10.12 1.70 -7.05
N GLU A 54 11.19 1.02 -7.41
CA GLU A 54 11.27 0.29 -8.66
C GLU A 54 10.45 -1.01 -8.60
N ASN A 55 9.60 -1.21 -9.59
CA ASN A 55 8.85 -2.46 -9.76
C ASN A 55 9.69 -3.44 -10.55
N GLU A 56 10.62 -4.12 -9.87
CA GLU A 56 11.49 -5.12 -10.48
C GLU A 56 11.39 -6.40 -9.66
N VAL A 57 11.19 -7.53 -10.32
CA VAL A 57 10.84 -8.81 -9.70
C VAL A 57 11.85 -9.25 -8.63
N ARG A 58 13.14 -9.10 -8.89
CA ARG A 58 14.17 -9.53 -7.95
C ARG A 58 14.31 -8.59 -6.76
N LEU A 59 14.19 -7.27 -7.02
CA LEU A 59 14.17 -6.28 -5.96
C LEU A 59 12.96 -6.47 -5.04
N LEU A 60 11.79 -6.79 -5.59
CA LEU A 60 10.61 -7.05 -4.78
C LEU A 60 10.82 -8.23 -3.82
N GLU A 61 11.53 -9.28 -4.27
CA GLU A 61 11.89 -10.39 -3.39
C GLU A 61 12.88 -9.94 -2.30
N ASP A 62 13.86 -9.12 -2.65
CA ASP A 62 14.80 -8.54 -1.67
C ASP A 62 14.06 -7.71 -0.62
N ILE A 63 13.08 -6.93 -1.03
CA ILE A 63 12.27 -6.12 -0.11
C ILE A 63 11.51 -7.00 0.88
N LYS A 64 10.89 -8.09 0.41
CA LYS A 64 10.21 -9.04 1.29
C LYS A 64 11.14 -9.64 2.33
N VAL A 65 12.32 -10.08 1.91
CA VAL A 65 13.34 -10.64 2.81
C VAL A 65 13.79 -9.61 3.83
N PHE A 66 14.01 -8.37 3.39
CA PHE A 66 14.41 -7.26 4.24
C PHE A 66 13.37 -6.99 5.33
N LEU A 67 12.09 -6.91 4.97
CA LEU A 67 11.02 -6.70 5.92
C LEU A 67 10.90 -7.84 6.94
N GLN A 68 11.06 -9.08 6.47
CA GLN A 68 11.03 -10.26 7.34
C GLN A 68 12.20 -10.29 8.33
N LYS A 69 13.34 -9.72 7.98
CA LYS A 69 14.47 -9.57 8.90
C LYS A 69 14.20 -8.52 9.96
N LEU A 70 13.51 -7.45 9.61
CA LEU A 70 13.18 -6.37 10.54
C LEU A 70 12.11 -6.78 11.55
N ALA A 71 11.12 -7.54 11.10
CA ALA A 71 10.03 -7.99 11.95
C ALA A 71 9.72 -9.46 11.67
N PRO A 72 10.55 -10.40 12.21
CA PRO A 72 10.35 -11.82 11.98
C PRO A 72 9.01 -12.32 12.52
N GLU A 73 8.30 -13.11 11.74
CA GLU A 73 7.03 -13.71 12.15
C GLU A 73 7.19 -14.61 13.38
N SER A 74 8.34 -15.26 13.51
CA SER A 74 8.62 -16.22 14.58
C SER A 74 9.00 -15.59 15.92
N ASP A 75 9.22 -14.27 15.97
CA ASP A 75 9.54 -13.59 17.22
C ASP A 75 8.32 -13.52 18.14
N SER A 76 8.59 -13.29 19.42
CA SER A 76 7.54 -13.11 20.42
C SER A 76 7.03 -11.67 20.42
N TYR A 77 5.73 -11.50 20.30
CA TYR A 77 5.09 -10.19 20.32
C TYR A 77 3.87 -10.22 21.24
N LEU A 78 3.68 -9.16 22.01
CA LEU A 78 2.55 -9.05 22.93
C LEU A 78 1.20 -9.08 22.20
N HIS A 79 1.14 -8.51 21.00
CA HIS A 79 -0.06 -8.50 20.17
C HIS A 79 -0.55 -9.91 19.80
N ASN A 80 0.35 -10.88 19.78
CA ASN A 80 0.05 -12.27 19.45
C ASN A 80 -0.51 -13.05 20.66
N ASP A 81 -0.52 -12.47 21.86
CA ASP A 81 -1.07 -13.07 23.06
C ASP A 81 -2.59 -12.93 23.06
N LEU A 82 -3.27 -13.68 22.21
CA LEU A 82 -4.71 -13.55 21.99
C LEU A 82 -5.54 -13.81 23.25
N HIS A 83 -5.06 -14.69 24.14
CA HIS A 83 -5.71 -15.01 25.40
C HIS A 83 -5.77 -13.83 26.38
N LEU A 84 -4.95 -12.80 26.18
CA LEU A 84 -4.93 -11.57 26.97
C LEU A 84 -5.67 -10.42 26.32
N ARG A 85 -6.33 -10.66 25.19
CA ARG A 85 -7.03 -9.64 24.41
C ARG A 85 -8.49 -10.04 24.21
N ASP A 86 -9.37 -9.03 24.19
CA ASP A 86 -10.79 -9.22 23.88
C ASP A 86 -10.97 -9.17 22.35
N VAL A 87 -10.84 -10.33 21.70
CA VAL A 87 -10.85 -10.46 20.24
C VAL A 87 -11.68 -11.69 19.83
N PRO A 88 -12.15 -11.74 18.56
CA PRO A 88 -12.81 -12.95 18.02
C PRO A 88 -11.88 -14.15 18.03
N GLU A 89 -12.46 -15.36 18.02
CA GLU A 89 -11.69 -16.62 17.99
C GLU A 89 -10.78 -16.74 16.76
N ASP A 90 -11.17 -16.14 15.65
CA ASP A 90 -10.43 -16.17 14.38
C ASP A 90 -9.46 -15.00 14.21
N GLU A 91 -9.15 -14.29 15.31
CA GLU A 91 -8.19 -13.20 15.27
C GLU A 91 -6.83 -13.68 14.75
N PRO A 92 -6.26 -13.05 13.72
CA PRO A 92 -4.98 -13.48 13.18
C PRO A 92 -3.81 -13.16 14.12
N ILE A 93 -2.76 -13.97 14.02
CA ILE A 93 -1.48 -13.74 14.70
C ILE A 93 -0.59 -12.99 13.72
N ASN A 94 -0.58 -11.67 13.80
CA ASN A 94 -0.04 -10.81 12.77
C ASN A 94 0.74 -9.58 13.28
N ALA A 95 1.29 -9.65 14.48
CA ALA A 95 2.06 -8.51 15.02
C ALA A 95 3.17 -8.07 14.07
N HIS A 96 3.89 -9.01 13.48
CA HIS A 96 4.96 -8.72 12.52
C HIS A 96 4.46 -7.92 11.32
N SER A 97 3.24 -8.18 10.85
CA SER A 97 2.64 -7.45 9.73
C SER A 97 2.40 -5.98 10.07
N HIS A 98 1.89 -5.70 11.28
CA HIS A 98 1.71 -4.33 11.74
C HIS A 98 3.03 -3.58 11.84
N LEU A 99 4.07 -4.26 12.35
CA LEU A 99 5.39 -3.65 12.51
C LEU A 99 6.05 -3.38 11.16
N MET A 100 5.92 -4.30 10.20
CA MET A 100 6.38 -4.06 8.83
C MET A 100 5.69 -2.86 8.21
N ALA A 101 4.37 -2.73 8.40
CA ALA A 101 3.61 -1.60 7.86
C ALA A 101 4.14 -0.27 8.37
N MET A 102 4.59 -0.22 9.63
CA MET A 102 5.15 0.99 10.23
C MET A 102 6.50 1.39 9.65
N MET A 103 7.21 0.49 8.98
CA MET A 103 8.50 0.77 8.33
C MET A 103 8.33 1.38 6.94
N LEU A 104 7.11 1.36 6.42
CA LEU A 104 6.74 1.91 5.12
C LEU A 104 5.81 3.12 5.32
N THR A 105 5.13 3.57 4.28
CA THR A 105 4.22 4.71 4.40
C THR A 105 2.76 4.27 4.33
N THR A 106 1.87 5.10 4.87
CA THR A 106 0.42 4.95 4.69
C THR A 106 -0.10 5.77 3.53
N SER A 107 0.67 6.76 3.09
CA SER A 107 0.26 7.65 2.00
C SER A 107 1.44 8.09 1.15
N GLU A 108 1.14 8.34 -0.11
CA GLU A 108 2.06 8.94 -1.06
C GLU A 108 1.34 10.05 -1.81
N ILE A 109 2.06 11.13 -2.09
CA ILE A 109 1.56 12.23 -2.90
C ILE A 109 2.43 12.34 -4.14
N ILE A 110 1.79 12.37 -5.31
CA ILE A 110 2.51 12.45 -6.58
C ILE A 110 1.97 13.64 -7.37
N PRO A 111 2.83 14.52 -7.89
CA PRO A 111 2.38 15.61 -8.75
C PRO A 111 1.77 15.08 -10.05
N ILE A 112 0.77 15.80 -10.54
CA ILE A 112 0.18 15.59 -11.86
C ILE A 112 0.60 16.80 -12.71
N VAL A 113 1.23 16.52 -13.84
CA VAL A 113 1.69 17.54 -14.79
C VAL A 113 1.24 17.15 -16.18
N ASP A 114 0.53 18.05 -16.85
CA ASP A 114 -0.01 17.81 -18.19
C ASP A 114 -0.80 16.49 -18.32
N GLY A 115 -1.58 16.19 -17.25
CA GLY A 115 -2.44 15.02 -17.21
C GLY A 115 -1.73 13.71 -16.90
N LYS A 116 -0.47 13.76 -16.49
CA LYS A 116 0.35 12.57 -16.22
C LYS A 116 0.97 12.62 -14.84
N LEU A 117 1.19 11.44 -14.23
CA LEU A 117 1.97 11.32 -13.01
C LEU A 117 3.42 11.74 -13.28
N ALA A 118 3.94 12.65 -12.45
CA ALA A 118 5.32 13.11 -12.56
C ALA A 118 6.30 12.15 -11.85
N LEU A 119 6.15 10.87 -12.13
CA LEU A 119 7.06 9.85 -11.60
C LEU A 119 8.35 9.80 -12.43
N GLY A 120 9.46 9.51 -11.77
CA GLY A 120 10.71 9.19 -12.45
C GLY A 120 10.58 7.87 -13.22
N THR A 121 11.52 7.63 -14.12
CA THR A 121 11.49 6.46 -15.03
C THR A 121 11.32 5.13 -14.30
N TRP A 122 11.95 4.97 -13.14
CA TRP A 122 11.96 3.73 -12.39
C TRP A 122 10.99 3.71 -11.22
N GLN A 123 10.26 4.80 -10.98
CA GLN A 123 9.32 4.87 -9.88
C GLN A 123 7.97 4.25 -10.23
N SER A 124 7.49 3.39 -9.36
CA SER A 124 6.14 2.84 -9.39
C SER A 124 5.51 2.97 -8.00
N VAL A 125 4.21 3.13 -7.97
CA VAL A 125 3.47 3.13 -6.71
C VAL A 125 3.17 1.68 -6.37
N LEU A 126 3.74 1.23 -5.25
CA LEU A 126 3.65 -0.15 -4.80
C LEU A 126 2.74 -0.26 -3.58
N PHE A 127 1.79 -1.18 -3.65
CA PHE A 127 0.92 -1.52 -2.52
C PHE A 127 1.41 -2.81 -1.90
N PHE A 128 1.66 -2.78 -0.59
CA PHE A 128 2.18 -3.90 0.18
C PHE A 128 1.05 -4.56 0.95
N GLU A 129 0.74 -5.80 0.63
CA GLU A 129 -0.06 -6.67 1.46
C GLU A 129 0.86 -7.42 2.41
N LEU A 130 0.68 -7.23 3.70
CA LEU A 130 1.57 -7.81 4.72
C LEU A 130 0.89 -8.91 5.55
N ASP A 131 -0.39 -9.16 5.31
CA ASP A 131 -1.20 -10.14 6.05
C ASP A 131 -2.34 -10.69 5.18
N GLY A 132 -2.01 -11.14 3.98
CA GLY A 132 -3.00 -11.67 3.05
C GLY A 132 -3.36 -13.14 3.26
N PRO A 133 -4.36 -13.63 2.55
CA PRO A 133 -5.14 -12.92 1.54
C PRO A 133 -6.29 -12.12 2.16
N ARG A 134 -6.59 -10.96 1.60
CA ARG A 134 -7.72 -10.13 2.03
C ARG A 134 -8.24 -9.29 0.87
N LYS A 135 -9.46 -8.79 1.03
CA LYS A 135 -9.99 -7.74 0.15
C LYS A 135 -9.58 -6.40 0.73
N ARG A 136 -8.78 -5.64 -0.02
CA ARG A 136 -8.22 -4.36 0.43
C ARG A 136 -8.76 -3.22 -0.41
N THR A 137 -8.74 -2.02 0.16
CA THR A 137 -9.09 -0.79 -0.56
C THR A 137 -7.98 0.24 -0.39
N VAL A 138 -7.68 0.95 -1.46
CA VAL A 138 -6.76 2.09 -1.46
C VAL A 138 -7.57 3.31 -1.83
N PHE A 139 -7.50 4.34 -0.99
CA PHE A 139 -8.18 5.60 -1.24
C PHE A 139 -7.32 6.48 -2.13
N VAL A 140 -7.92 7.03 -3.18
CA VAL A 140 -7.22 7.91 -4.12
C VAL A 140 -7.97 9.24 -4.19
N GLN A 141 -7.26 10.32 -3.91
CA GLN A 141 -7.83 11.67 -4.00
C GLN A 141 -7.03 12.48 -5.02
N ILE A 142 -7.72 12.95 -6.04
CA ILE A 142 -7.13 13.72 -7.13
C ILE A 142 -7.61 15.14 -7.00
N SER A 143 -6.70 16.10 -6.96
CA SER A 143 -7.02 17.52 -6.86
C SER A 143 -6.18 18.34 -7.82
N GLY A 144 -6.77 19.40 -8.34
CA GLY A 144 -6.08 20.28 -9.29
C GLY A 144 -7.02 20.90 -10.32
N GLU A 145 -6.44 21.33 -11.42
CA GLU A 145 -7.15 22.01 -12.52
C GLU A 145 -6.99 21.30 -13.86
#